data_a3a2818da72e88063dbaa93a507a6050
#
_entry.id   a3a2818da72e88063dbaa93a507a6050
#
_cell.length_a   1.000
_cell.length_b   1.000
_cell.length_c   1.000
_cell.angle_alpha   90.00
_cell.angle_beta   90.00
_cell.angle_gamma   90.00
#
_symmetry.space_group_name_H-M   'P 1'
#
loop_
_entity.id
_entity.type
_entity.pdbx_description
1 polymer ?
#
loop_
_entity_poly.entity_id
_entity_poly.type
_entity_poly.pdbx_seq_one_letter_code
_entity_poly.pdbx_strand_id
1 'polypeptide(L)'
;MAGLYIHIPFCKKACHYCNFHFSTSDKNRQAVLKSICLELEMRAQELQSIPVASIYFGGGTPSMLNDDELGEIFQVIEANYQVLPSTEITLEANPDDLSLKKITQFAVTPINRLSIGVQSFFEADLKLMNRAHTAKEALESLKIAQTYFDNITIDLLYEKHLGCHW
;
A
#
# COMPACT_ATOMS: atom_id res chain seq x y z
N MET A 1 1.46 -20.19 11.45
CA MET A 1 0.90 -19.21 10.51
C MET A 1 2.03 -18.32 10.03
N ALA A 2 2.09 -18.02 8.73
CA ALA A 2 3.10 -17.16 8.11
C ALA A 2 2.47 -15.89 7.54
N GLY A 3 3.28 -14.88 7.28
CA GLY A 3 2.88 -13.64 6.59
C GLY A 3 3.81 -13.34 5.44
N LEU A 4 3.30 -12.72 4.39
CA LEU A 4 4.06 -12.15 3.28
C LEU A 4 4.06 -10.63 3.40
N TYR A 5 5.23 -10.02 3.35
CA TYR A 5 5.38 -8.58 3.19
C TYR A 5 5.96 -8.30 1.81
N ILE A 6 5.25 -7.51 1.03
CA ILE A 6 5.62 -7.15 -0.34
C ILE A 6 5.94 -5.66 -0.37
N HIS A 7 7.21 -5.35 -0.58
CA HIS A 7 7.69 -3.97 -0.61
C HIS A 7 7.55 -3.37 -2.00
N ILE A 8 6.71 -2.34 -2.13
CA ILE A 8 6.51 -1.59 -3.38
C ILE A 8 7.22 -0.23 -3.25
N PRO A 9 8.42 -0.07 -3.82
CA PRO A 9 9.28 1.08 -3.53
C PRO A 9 8.98 2.29 -4.43
N PHE A 10 7.73 2.56 -4.75
CA PHE A 10 7.38 3.70 -5.62
C PHE A 10 6.49 4.70 -4.89
N CYS A 11 6.80 6.00 -5.03
CA CYS A 11 6.00 7.10 -4.52
C CYS A 11 5.86 8.22 -5.54
N LYS A 12 4.74 8.94 -5.55
CA LYS A 12 4.57 10.15 -6.38
C LYS A 12 5.44 11.31 -5.90
N LYS A 13 5.62 11.43 -4.57
CA LYS A 13 6.38 12.49 -3.92
C LYS A 13 7.22 11.95 -2.77
N ALA A 14 8.34 12.61 -2.50
CA ALA A 14 9.13 12.40 -1.30
C ALA A 14 8.55 13.25 -0.15
N CYS A 15 7.92 12.61 0.81
CA CYS A 15 7.45 13.27 2.03
C CYS A 15 8.63 13.62 2.94
N HIS A 16 8.61 14.80 3.58
CA HIS A 16 9.76 15.30 4.35
C HIS A 16 10.07 14.47 5.60
N TYR A 17 9.12 13.73 6.12
CA TYR A 17 9.28 12.89 7.32
C TYR A 17 9.66 11.44 7.01
N CYS A 18 9.62 11.02 5.72
CA CYS A 18 9.68 9.61 5.36
C CYS A 18 11.13 9.13 5.20
N ASN A 19 11.50 8.10 5.98
CA ASN A 19 12.81 7.42 5.91
C ASN A 19 12.73 6.01 5.30
N PHE A 20 11.60 5.62 4.72
CA PHE A 20 11.48 4.34 4.04
C PHE A 20 12.27 4.33 2.73
N HIS A 21 12.62 3.13 2.28
CA HIS A 21 13.24 2.97 0.97
C HIS A 21 12.17 3.15 -0.13
N PHE A 22 12.27 4.22 -0.92
CA PHE A 22 11.38 4.49 -2.04
C PHE A 22 12.10 5.25 -3.16
N SER A 23 11.46 5.27 -4.33
CA SER A 23 11.86 6.06 -5.51
C SER A 23 10.66 6.84 -6.04
N THR A 24 10.90 8.08 -6.44
CA THR A 24 9.93 8.88 -7.19
C THR A 24 10.09 8.72 -8.71
N SER A 25 10.96 7.81 -9.15
CA SER A 25 11.21 7.51 -10.57
C SER A 25 10.63 6.15 -10.94
N ASP A 26 9.86 6.10 -12.01
CA ASP A 26 9.28 4.87 -12.57
C ASP A 26 10.22 4.17 -13.57
N LYS A 27 11.43 4.67 -13.78
CA LYS A 27 12.37 4.17 -14.82
C LYS A 27 12.60 2.67 -14.76
N ASN A 28 12.68 2.10 -13.56
CA ASN A 28 12.95 0.68 -13.35
C ASN A 28 11.72 -0.10 -12.85
N ARG A 29 10.52 0.49 -12.91
CA ARG A 29 9.30 -0.06 -12.31
C ARG A 29 9.04 -1.49 -12.74
N GLN A 30 9.00 -1.77 -14.04
CA GLN A 30 8.75 -3.10 -14.57
C GLN A 30 9.82 -4.12 -14.15
N ALA A 31 11.09 -3.72 -14.12
CA ALA A 31 12.16 -4.61 -13.68
C ALA A 31 12.03 -4.97 -12.19
N VAL A 32 11.68 -4.00 -11.35
CA VAL A 32 11.46 -4.22 -9.91
C VAL A 32 10.26 -5.14 -9.67
N LEU A 33 9.13 -4.92 -10.35
CA LEU A 33 7.95 -5.76 -10.19
C LEU A 33 8.21 -7.20 -10.62
N LYS A 34 8.91 -7.40 -11.74
CA LYS A 34 9.36 -8.75 -12.16
C LYS A 34 10.29 -9.39 -11.13
N SER A 35 11.18 -8.61 -10.50
CA SER A 35 12.06 -9.13 -9.46
C SER A 35 11.29 -9.52 -8.19
N ILE A 36 10.24 -8.79 -7.83
CA ILE A 36 9.33 -9.15 -6.72
C ILE A 36 8.63 -10.48 -7.03
N CYS A 37 8.09 -10.66 -8.24
CA CYS A 37 7.47 -11.91 -8.64
C CYS A 37 8.47 -13.07 -8.59
N LEU A 38 9.67 -12.88 -9.13
CA LEU A 38 10.73 -13.90 -9.09
C LEU A 38 11.16 -14.22 -7.64
N GLU A 39 11.30 -13.23 -6.77
CA GLU A 39 11.62 -13.45 -5.36
C GLU A 39 10.52 -14.25 -4.66
N LEU A 40 9.25 -13.94 -4.90
CA LEU A 40 8.14 -14.74 -4.39
C LEU A 40 8.22 -16.21 -4.81
N GLU A 41 8.52 -16.49 -6.09
CA GLU A 41 8.71 -17.87 -6.59
C GLU A 41 9.89 -18.56 -5.90
N MET A 42 11.05 -17.90 -5.85
CA MET A 42 12.28 -18.47 -5.29
C MET A 42 12.15 -18.77 -3.79
N ARG A 43 11.43 -17.93 -3.03
CA ARG A 43 11.29 -18.05 -1.59
C ARG A 43 10.08 -18.89 -1.14
N ALA A 44 9.27 -19.39 -2.06
CA ALA A 44 8.09 -20.17 -1.74
C ALA A 44 8.38 -21.37 -0.81
N GLN A 45 9.53 -22.03 -1.02
CA GLN A 45 9.94 -23.19 -0.20
C GLN A 45 10.31 -22.81 1.25
N GLU A 46 10.60 -21.55 1.56
CA GLU A 46 10.94 -21.15 2.92
C GLU A 46 9.79 -21.38 3.90
N LEU A 47 8.56 -21.29 3.43
CA LEU A 47 7.38 -21.51 4.27
C LEU A 47 7.01 -23.00 4.44
N GLN A 48 7.65 -23.94 3.72
CA GLN A 48 7.48 -25.39 3.87
C GLN A 48 6.01 -25.82 3.99
N SER A 49 5.13 -25.26 3.19
CA SER A 49 3.67 -25.48 3.24
C SER A 49 2.95 -24.88 4.48
N ILE A 50 3.60 -24.00 5.22
CA ILE A 50 2.92 -23.26 6.30
C ILE A 50 1.90 -22.30 5.65
N PRO A 51 0.61 -22.37 6.03
CA PRO A 51 -0.39 -21.50 5.46
C PRO A 51 -0.12 -20.02 5.73
N VAL A 52 -0.31 -19.19 4.72
CA VAL A 52 -0.23 -17.74 4.81
C VAL A 52 -1.52 -17.19 5.41
N ALA A 53 -1.39 -16.47 6.52
CA ALA A 53 -2.51 -15.86 7.25
C ALA A 53 -2.59 -14.34 7.05
N SER A 54 -1.54 -13.71 6.55
CA SER A 54 -1.54 -12.30 6.20
C SER A 54 -0.65 -12.00 5.01
N ILE A 55 -1.10 -11.06 4.16
CA ILE A 55 -0.33 -10.50 3.06
C ILE A 55 -0.38 -8.99 3.20
N TYR A 56 0.77 -8.33 3.17
CA TYR A 56 0.86 -6.90 3.38
C TYR A 56 1.66 -6.25 2.25
N PHE A 57 0.98 -5.44 1.44
CA PHE A 57 1.62 -4.59 0.45
C PHE A 57 1.94 -3.24 1.08
N GLY A 58 3.22 -2.95 1.25
CA GLY A 58 3.69 -1.74 1.93
C GLY A 58 4.93 -1.12 1.30
N GLY A 59 5.53 -0.17 2.02
CA GLY A 59 6.81 0.43 1.68
C GLY A 59 6.72 1.85 1.15
N GLY A 60 6.67 2.05 -0.14
CA GLY A 60 6.44 3.34 -0.77
C GLY A 60 4.94 3.65 -0.85
N THR A 61 4.33 3.36 -2.00
CA THR A 61 2.89 3.59 -2.21
C THR A 61 2.30 2.46 -3.07
N PRO A 62 1.89 1.34 -2.46
CA PRO A 62 1.33 0.19 -3.19
C PRO A 62 0.07 0.52 -3.99
N SER A 63 -0.72 1.52 -3.59
CA SER A 63 -1.89 1.99 -4.35
C SER A 63 -1.56 2.56 -5.74
N MET A 64 -0.29 2.81 -6.04
CA MET A 64 0.16 3.18 -7.38
C MET A 64 0.19 2.00 -8.37
N LEU A 65 0.10 0.75 -7.90
CA LEU A 65 0.04 -0.41 -8.78
C LEU A 65 -1.22 -0.35 -9.64
N ASN A 66 -1.07 -0.67 -10.92
CA ASN A 66 -2.21 -0.85 -11.81
C ASN A 66 -2.78 -2.28 -11.68
N ASP A 67 -3.88 -2.56 -12.38
CA ASP A 67 -4.60 -3.83 -12.26
C ASP A 67 -3.77 -5.01 -12.75
N ASP A 68 -3.03 -4.84 -13.86
CA ASP A 68 -2.19 -5.89 -14.43
C ASP A 68 -1.01 -6.20 -13.49
N GLU A 69 -0.34 -5.17 -12.96
CA GLU A 69 0.78 -5.31 -12.01
C GLU A 69 0.35 -6.02 -10.73
N LEU A 70 -0.80 -5.65 -10.19
CA LEU A 70 -1.35 -6.27 -8.98
C LEU A 70 -1.80 -7.72 -9.27
N GLY A 71 -2.41 -7.93 -10.43
CA GLY A 71 -2.84 -9.25 -10.91
C GLY A 71 -1.67 -10.22 -11.07
N GLU A 72 -0.55 -9.79 -11.69
CA GLU A 72 0.66 -10.61 -11.82
C GLU A 72 1.20 -11.06 -10.45
N ILE A 73 1.27 -10.15 -9.48
CA ILE A 73 1.74 -10.49 -8.12
C ILE A 73 0.80 -11.49 -7.45
N PHE A 74 -0.53 -11.29 -7.54
CA PHE A 74 -1.49 -12.25 -6.96
C PHE A 74 -1.42 -13.61 -7.62
N GLN A 75 -1.27 -13.70 -8.95
CA GLN A 75 -1.10 -14.97 -9.66
C GLN A 75 0.11 -15.74 -9.14
N VAL A 76 1.24 -15.07 -8.93
CA VAL A 76 2.45 -15.71 -8.39
C VAL A 76 2.23 -16.18 -6.95
N ILE A 77 1.54 -15.39 -6.13
CA ILE A 77 1.21 -15.77 -4.75
C ILE A 77 0.32 -17.01 -4.74
N GLU A 78 -0.77 -17.01 -5.50
CA GLU A 78 -1.71 -18.13 -5.58
C GLU A 78 -1.08 -19.41 -6.09
N ALA A 79 -0.14 -19.29 -7.04
CA ALA A 79 0.57 -20.44 -7.63
C ALA A 79 1.58 -21.08 -6.66
N ASN A 80 2.14 -20.32 -5.71
CA ASN A 80 3.30 -20.74 -4.93
C ASN A 80 3.04 -20.85 -3.42
N TYR A 81 1.95 -20.27 -2.90
CA TYR A 81 1.67 -20.22 -1.48
C TYR A 81 0.28 -20.74 -1.14
N GLN A 82 0.15 -21.40 0.00
CA GLN A 82 -1.15 -21.80 0.54
C GLN A 82 -1.80 -20.62 1.25
N VAL A 83 -2.59 -19.83 0.53
CA VAL A 83 -3.34 -18.68 1.09
C VAL A 83 -4.66 -19.19 1.68
N LEU A 84 -4.94 -18.84 2.93
CA LEU A 84 -6.18 -19.23 3.59
C LEU A 84 -7.35 -18.34 3.14
N PRO A 85 -8.59 -18.83 3.11
CA PRO A 85 -9.76 -17.99 2.82
C PRO A 85 -9.95 -16.84 3.81
N SER A 86 -9.41 -16.97 5.03
CA SER A 86 -9.45 -15.95 6.08
C SER A 86 -8.21 -15.05 6.11
N THR A 87 -7.33 -15.14 5.11
CA THR A 87 -6.11 -14.34 5.06
C THR A 87 -6.45 -12.85 5.02
N GLU A 88 -5.85 -12.07 5.94
CA GLU A 88 -5.89 -10.62 5.85
C GLU A 88 -4.93 -10.16 4.74
N ILE A 89 -5.47 -9.43 3.76
CA ILE A 89 -4.69 -8.90 2.64
C ILE A 89 -4.81 -7.38 2.68
N THR A 90 -3.73 -6.74 3.17
CA THR A 90 -3.65 -5.30 3.35
C THR A 90 -2.94 -4.63 2.19
N LEU A 91 -3.49 -3.51 1.72
CA LEU A 91 -2.84 -2.58 0.79
C LEU A 91 -2.67 -1.21 1.44
N GLU A 92 -1.42 -0.72 1.50
CA GLU A 92 -1.16 0.68 1.85
C GLU A 92 -1.54 1.60 0.69
N ALA A 93 -2.20 2.71 1.01
CA ALA A 93 -2.68 3.66 0.03
C ALA A 93 -2.51 5.11 0.48
N ASN A 94 -2.32 6.01 -0.49
CA ASN A 94 -2.43 7.45 -0.28
C ASN A 94 -3.82 7.94 -0.70
N PRO A 95 -4.39 8.95 -0.03
CA PRO A 95 -5.70 9.51 -0.37
C PRO A 95 -5.83 9.94 -1.83
N ASP A 96 -4.79 10.54 -2.41
CA ASP A 96 -4.76 11.01 -3.81
C ASP A 96 -4.76 9.89 -4.86
N ASP A 97 -4.53 8.64 -4.47
CA ASP A 97 -4.67 7.46 -5.34
C ASP A 97 -6.08 6.87 -5.28
N LEU A 98 -6.83 7.13 -4.21
CA LEU A 98 -8.10 6.47 -3.89
C LEU A 98 -9.30 7.17 -4.55
N SER A 99 -9.30 7.26 -5.89
CA SER A 99 -10.50 7.63 -6.63
C SER A 99 -11.56 6.52 -6.56
N LEU A 100 -12.83 6.83 -6.82
CA LEU A 100 -13.91 5.84 -6.91
C LEU A 100 -13.52 4.68 -7.85
N LYS A 101 -12.99 5.00 -9.03
CA LYS A 101 -12.52 3.99 -9.99
C LYS A 101 -11.47 3.07 -9.36
N LYS A 102 -10.48 3.62 -8.66
CA LYS A 102 -9.39 2.85 -8.08
C LYS A 102 -9.86 1.97 -6.92
N ILE A 103 -10.72 2.51 -6.07
CA ILE A 103 -11.31 1.76 -4.95
C ILE A 103 -12.15 0.58 -5.46
N THR A 104 -12.98 0.80 -6.49
CA THR A 104 -13.76 -0.30 -7.10
C THR A 104 -12.89 -1.36 -7.76
N GLN A 105 -11.75 -0.98 -8.33
CA GLN A 105 -10.76 -1.91 -8.84
C GLN A 105 -10.15 -2.77 -7.72
N PHE A 106 -9.76 -2.17 -6.61
CA PHE A 106 -9.26 -2.93 -5.46
C PHE A 106 -10.32 -3.86 -4.85
N ALA A 107 -11.58 -3.43 -4.79
CA ALA A 107 -12.66 -4.20 -4.21
C ALA A 107 -13.01 -5.51 -4.96
N VAL A 108 -12.58 -5.65 -6.21
CA VAL A 108 -12.75 -6.91 -6.97
C VAL A 108 -11.50 -7.79 -6.94
N THR A 109 -10.46 -7.39 -6.23
CA THR A 109 -9.25 -8.19 -5.96
C THR A 109 -9.37 -8.92 -4.62
N PRO A 110 -8.42 -9.81 -4.25
CA PRO A 110 -8.38 -10.42 -2.93
C PRO A 110 -8.10 -9.45 -1.76
N ILE A 111 -7.80 -8.17 -2.01
CA ILE A 111 -7.57 -7.18 -0.96
C ILE A 111 -8.82 -7.01 -0.10
N ASN A 112 -8.67 -7.15 1.22
CA ASN A 112 -9.79 -7.04 2.17
C ASN A 112 -9.53 -6.02 3.29
N ARG A 113 -8.37 -5.33 3.25
CA ARG A 113 -8.02 -4.26 4.19
C ARG A 113 -7.25 -3.14 3.50
N LEU A 114 -7.57 -1.89 3.84
CA LEU A 114 -6.80 -0.71 3.42
C LEU A 114 -6.12 -0.07 4.63
N SER A 115 -4.83 0.32 4.48
CA SER A 115 -4.13 1.21 5.40
C SER A 115 -3.89 2.53 4.66
N ILE A 116 -4.56 3.61 5.10
CA ILE A 116 -4.60 4.87 4.36
C ILE A 116 -3.75 5.92 5.06
N GLY A 117 -2.66 6.34 4.42
CA GLY A 117 -1.75 7.35 4.93
C GLY A 117 -2.32 8.77 4.83
N VAL A 118 -3.22 9.14 5.73
CA VAL A 118 -3.82 10.49 5.81
C VAL A 118 -2.85 11.51 6.38
N GLN A 119 -2.16 11.17 7.45
CA GLN A 119 -1.17 11.92 8.22
C GLN A 119 -1.75 13.13 8.97
N SER A 120 -2.57 13.97 8.35
CA SER A 120 -3.25 15.10 8.99
C SER A 120 -4.51 15.49 8.20
N PHE A 121 -5.47 16.12 8.90
CA PHE A 121 -6.62 16.79 8.29
C PHE A 121 -6.46 18.32 8.25
N PHE A 122 -5.24 18.83 8.53
CA PHE A 122 -4.93 20.25 8.46
C PHE A 122 -4.03 20.53 7.24
N GLU A 123 -4.46 21.45 6.38
CA GLU A 123 -3.74 21.81 5.14
C GLU A 123 -2.30 22.29 5.40
N ALA A 124 -2.08 23.00 6.52
CA ALA A 124 -0.76 23.49 6.90
C ALA A 124 0.22 22.34 7.18
N ASP A 125 -0.25 21.31 7.87
CA ASP A 125 0.56 20.13 8.21
C ASP A 125 0.88 19.32 6.94
N LEU A 126 -0.14 19.10 6.09
CA LEU A 126 0.04 18.38 4.83
C LEU A 126 1.06 19.06 3.90
N LYS A 127 1.02 20.39 3.82
CA LYS A 127 2.01 21.18 3.08
C LYS A 127 3.41 21.06 3.69
N LEU A 128 3.52 21.17 5.02
CA LEU A 128 4.79 21.03 5.74
C LEU A 128 5.41 19.65 5.49
N MET A 129 4.61 18.60 5.47
CA MET A 129 5.01 17.22 5.20
C MET A 129 5.24 16.90 3.72
N ASN A 130 4.98 17.85 2.80
CA ASN A 130 5.03 17.65 1.35
C ASN A 130 4.10 16.52 0.86
N ARG A 131 2.88 16.42 1.45
CA ARG A 131 1.89 15.43 1.00
C ARG A 131 1.32 15.79 -0.37
N ALA A 132 0.93 14.76 -1.13
CA ALA A 132 0.35 14.93 -2.47
C ALA A 132 -1.14 15.30 -2.42
N HIS A 133 -1.85 14.92 -1.35
CA HIS A 133 -3.28 15.14 -1.17
C HIS A 133 -3.58 16.34 -0.28
N THR A 134 -4.80 16.84 -0.37
CA THR A 134 -5.42 17.85 0.49
C THR A 134 -6.26 17.18 1.60
N ALA A 135 -6.60 17.92 2.64
CA ALA A 135 -7.50 17.44 3.70
C ALA A 135 -8.89 17.05 3.14
N LYS A 136 -9.38 17.77 2.13
CA LYS A 136 -10.63 17.46 1.45
C LYS A 136 -10.57 16.14 0.71
N GLU A 137 -9.52 15.92 -0.08
CA GLU A 137 -9.30 14.64 -0.79
C GLU A 137 -9.19 13.46 0.17
N ALA A 138 -8.52 13.64 1.32
CA ALA A 138 -8.46 12.62 2.36
C ALA A 138 -9.85 12.24 2.88
N LEU A 139 -10.69 13.23 3.21
CA LEU A 139 -12.06 12.97 3.68
C LEU A 139 -12.93 12.31 2.61
N GLU A 140 -12.82 12.73 1.36
CA GLU A 140 -13.57 12.16 0.24
C GLU A 140 -13.15 10.72 -0.04
N SER A 141 -11.86 10.43 -0.09
CA SER A 141 -11.34 9.09 -0.31
C SER A 141 -11.75 8.11 0.79
N LEU A 142 -11.74 8.55 2.06
CA LEU A 142 -12.20 7.74 3.19
C LEU A 142 -13.69 7.39 3.07
N LYS A 143 -14.55 8.37 2.74
CA LYS A 143 -15.98 8.15 2.54
C LYS A 143 -16.26 7.13 1.44
N ILE A 144 -15.51 7.20 0.33
CA ILE A 144 -15.65 6.24 -0.75
C ILE A 144 -15.14 4.87 -0.30
N ALA A 145 -13.97 4.80 0.32
CA ALA A 145 -13.38 3.53 0.78
C ALA A 145 -14.33 2.77 1.72
N GLN A 146 -15.00 3.45 2.66
CA GLN A 146 -15.96 2.87 3.60
C GLN A 146 -17.18 2.24 2.92
N THR A 147 -17.47 2.55 1.66
CA THR A 147 -18.58 1.89 0.93
C THR A 147 -18.19 0.55 0.32
N TYR A 148 -16.90 0.24 0.27
CA TYR A 148 -16.36 -0.97 -0.38
C TYR A 148 -15.52 -1.85 0.54
N PHE A 149 -14.99 -1.29 1.63
CA PHE A 149 -14.13 -2.01 2.58
C PHE A 149 -14.61 -1.81 4.01
N ASP A 150 -14.81 -2.93 4.72
CA ASP A 150 -15.19 -2.92 6.13
C ASP A 150 -13.98 -2.77 7.07
N ASN A 151 -12.76 -3.09 6.59
CA ASN A 151 -11.53 -3.04 7.37
C ASN A 151 -10.61 -1.95 6.84
N ILE A 152 -10.60 -0.79 7.51
CA ILE A 152 -9.80 0.38 7.14
C ILE A 152 -9.04 0.88 8.36
N THR A 153 -7.74 1.12 8.18
CA THR A 153 -6.90 1.84 9.13
C THR A 153 -6.49 3.17 8.51
N ILE A 154 -6.36 4.21 9.30
CA ILE A 154 -5.77 5.48 8.90
C ILE A 154 -4.50 5.74 9.71
N ASP A 155 -3.45 6.21 9.05
CA ASP A 155 -2.23 6.63 9.69
C ASP A 155 -2.28 8.14 9.91
N LEU A 156 -2.00 8.58 11.14
CA LEU A 156 -1.93 9.99 11.53
C LEU A 156 -0.59 10.26 12.19
N LEU A 157 0.03 11.36 11.81
CA LEU A 157 1.20 11.88 12.50
C LEU A 157 0.75 12.83 13.61
N TYR A 158 1.10 12.46 14.83
CA TYR A 158 0.73 13.18 16.03
C TYR A 158 1.97 13.79 16.70
N GLU A 159 2.54 14.82 16.08
CA GLU A 159 3.57 15.59 16.76
C GLU A 159 3.55 17.07 16.38
N LYS A 160 3.20 17.89 17.36
CA LYS A 160 3.40 19.34 17.30
C LYS A 160 4.77 19.67 17.91
N HIS A 161 5.86 19.31 17.27
CA HIS A 161 7.14 19.92 17.60
C HIS A 161 7.43 21.08 16.65
N LEU A 162 6.97 22.25 17.02
CA LEU A 162 7.56 23.52 16.59
C LEU A 162 9.01 23.53 17.08
N GLY A 163 9.95 23.02 16.31
CA GLY A 163 11.36 23.12 16.65
C GLY A 163 12.28 21.95 16.34
N CYS A 164 11.79 20.83 15.80
CA CYS A 164 12.69 19.80 15.30
C CYS A 164 13.05 20.06 13.83
N HIS A 165 14.31 20.37 13.60
CA HIS A 165 14.92 20.28 12.27
C HIS A 165 15.02 18.79 11.92
N TRP A 166 14.30 18.38 10.90
CA TRP A 166 14.44 17.07 10.25
C TRP A 166 15.71 17.01 9.42
#